data_3a7f157ff3100ac51d251eade6532a03
#
_entry.id   3a7f157ff3100ac51d251eade6532a03
#
_cell.length_a   1.000
_cell.length_b   1.000
_cell.length_c   1.000
_cell.angle_alpha   90.00
_cell.angle_beta   90.00
_cell.angle_gamma   90.00
#
_symmetry.space_group_name_H-M   'P 1'
#
loop_
_entity.id
_entity.type
_entity.pdbx_description
1 polymer ?
#
loop_
_entity_poly.entity_id
_entity_poly.type
_entity_poly.pdbx_seq_one_letter_code
_entity_poly.pdbx_strand_id
1 'polypeptide(L)'
;MAKIKIAVAGCLGRMGQEISKQILQNKNLEFVGGFEHKKHKDINKPLNKVSSIHSAKLVTANAAQLIKEANVIIDFTTPESTLDNLKIASANKTAVVIGTTGMTDAQKKKVKGYSCLLYTSPSPRDPRE
;
A
#
# COMPACT_ATOMS: atom_id res chain seq x y z
N MET A 1 -16.01 17.82 3.74
CA MET A 1 -14.77 17.29 4.33
C MET A 1 -13.92 16.61 3.30
N ALA A 2 -12.64 16.85 3.37
CA ALA A 2 -11.72 16.20 2.47
C ALA A 2 -11.62 14.71 2.78
N LYS A 3 -11.57 13.89 1.74
CA LYS A 3 -11.39 12.47 1.88
C LYS A 3 -9.92 12.15 2.13
N ILE A 4 -9.67 11.07 2.84
CA ILE A 4 -8.31 10.56 3.01
C ILE A 4 -7.94 9.81 1.74
N LYS A 5 -6.86 10.22 1.10
CA LYS A 5 -6.40 9.61 -0.15
C LYS A 5 -5.51 8.42 0.15
N ILE A 6 -5.89 7.26 -0.37
CA ILE A 6 -5.18 6.01 -0.09
C ILE A 6 -4.75 5.34 -1.38
N ALA A 7 -3.49 4.92 -1.43
CA ALA A 7 -2.98 4.07 -2.50
C ALA A 7 -2.64 2.71 -1.91
N VAL A 8 -2.74 1.66 -2.72
CA VAL A 8 -2.51 0.29 -2.28
C VAL A 8 -1.30 -0.29 -3.00
N ALA A 9 -0.28 -0.65 -2.24
CA ALA A 9 0.88 -1.36 -2.76
C ALA A 9 0.57 -2.86 -2.74
N GLY A 10 0.80 -3.54 -3.86
CA GLY A 10 0.42 -4.94 -3.99
C GLY A 10 -1.06 -5.09 -4.27
N CYS A 11 -1.63 -4.18 -5.04
CA CYS A 11 -3.07 -4.10 -5.25
C CYS A 11 -3.68 -5.33 -5.94
N LEU A 12 -2.89 -6.10 -6.68
CA LEU A 12 -3.40 -7.28 -7.39
C LEU A 12 -3.30 -8.56 -6.55
N GLY A 13 -2.66 -8.50 -5.39
CA GLY A 13 -2.67 -9.62 -4.47
C GLY A 13 -4.04 -9.76 -3.82
N ARG A 14 -4.27 -10.89 -3.15
CA ARG A 14 -5.57 -11.18 -2.53
C ARG A 14 -6.00 -10.08 -1.56
N MET A 15 -5.12 -9.75 -0.61
CA MET A 15 -5.45 -8.72 0.38
C MET A 15 -5.52 -7.33 -0.25
N GLY A 16 -4.64 -7.07 -1.23
CA GLY A 16 -4.65 -5.79 -1.93
C GLY A 16 -5.97 -5.54 -2.62
N GLN A 17 -6.53 -6.56 -3.27
CA GLN A 17 -7.83 -6.44 -3.93
C GLN A 17 -8.95 -6.20 -2.92
N GLU A 18 -8.95 -6.94 -1.82
CA GLU A 18 -9.99 -6.78 -0.79
C GLU A 18 -9.96 -5.39 -0.17
N ILE A 19 -8.78 -4.91 0.18
CA ILE A 19 -8.63 -3.58 0.75
C ILE A 19 -9.05 -2.50 -0.26
N SER A 20 -8.66 -2.65 -1.51
CA SER A 20 -9.03 -1.67 -2.55
C SER A 20 -10.55 -1.60 -2.70
N LYS A 21 -11.23 -2.73 -2.66
CA LYS A 21 -12.70 -2.76 -2.74
C LYS A 21 -13.33 -2.05 -1.55
N GLN A 22 -12.78 -2.25 -0.35
CA GLN A 22 -13.27 -1.58 0.85
C GLN A 22 -13.09 -0.06 0.75
N ILE A 23 -11.94 0.38 0.25
CA ILE A 23 -11.68 1.81 0.07
C ILE A 23 -12.70 2.43 -0.89
N LEU A 24 -12.96 1.75 -2.00
CA LEU A 24 -13.91 2.25 -3.01
C LEU A 24 -15.33 2.37 -2.47
N GLN A 25 -15.69 1.56 -1.48
CA GLN A 25 -17.03 1.59 -0.89
C GLN A 25 -17.16 2.59 0.25
N ASN A 26 -16.06 3.17 0.72
CA ASN A 26 -16.07 4.05 1.88
C ASN A 26 -16.17 5.51 1.46
N LYS A 27 -17.19 6.21 1.93
CA LYS A 27 -17.45 7.61 1.56
C LYS A 27 -16.35 8.55 2.02
N ASN A 28 -15.62 8.20 3.07
CA ASN A 28 -14.62 9.06 3.67
C ASN A 28 -13.22 8.83 3.09
N LEU A 29 -13.09 7.87 2.19
CA LEU A 29 -11.81 7.51 1.60
C LEU A 29 -11.84 7.70 0.10
N GLU A 30 -10.69 8.11 -0.45
CA GLU A 30 -10.52 8.20 -1.90
C GLU A 30 -9.44 7.22 -2.33
N PHE A 31 -9.80 6.34 -3.25
CA PHE A 31 -8.84 5.38 -3.82
C PHE A 31 -8.03 6.09 -4.90
N VAL A 32 -6.78 6.38 -4.61
CA VAL A 32 -5.89 7.08 -5.54
C VAL A 32 -5.42 6.14 -6.65
N GLY A 33 -5.23 4.88 -6.32
CA GLY A 33 -4.80 3.89 -7.28
C GLY A 33 -4.03 2.77 -6.59
N GLY A 34 -3.52 1.85 -7.40
CA GLY A 34 -2.75 0.73 -6.91
C GLY A 34 -1.50 0.54 -7.74
N PHE A 35 -0.46 -0.02 -7.13
CA PHE A 35 0.78 -0.27 -7.85
C PHE A 35 1.33 -1.65 -7.53
N GLU A 36 2.15 -2.13 -8.47
CA GLU A 36 2.79 -3.42 -8.39
C GLU A 36 4.25 -3.27 -8.83
N HIS A 37 5.00 -4.34 -8.67
CA HIS A 37 6.38 -4.36 -9.14
C HIS A 37 6.42 -4.16 -10.65
N LYS A 38 7.44 -3.44 -11.15
CA LYS A 38 7.55 -3.10 -12.57
C LYS A 38 7.57 -4.32 -13.51
N LYS A 39 7.91 -5.49 -12.98
CA LYS A 39 7.92 -6.73 -13.77
C LYS A 39 6.59 -7.46 -13.77
N HIS A 40 5.58 -6.93 -13.09
CA HIS A 40 4.28 -7.58 -13.07
C HIS A 40 3.66 -7.55 -14.45
N LYS A 41 3.06 -8.67 -14.86
CA LYS A 41 2.51 -8.81 -16.22
C LYS A 41 1.34 -7.86 -16.51
N ASP A 42 0.65 -7.40 -15.47
CA ASP A 42 -0.56 -6.59 -15.62
C ASP A 42 -0.31 -5.09 -15.43
N ILE A 43 0.93 -4.65 -15.43
CA ILE A 43 1.25 -3.23 -15.37
C ILE A 43 0.62 -2.51 -16.57
N ASN A 44 0.05 -1.34 -16.33
CA ASN A 44 -0.62 -0.48 -17.31
C ASN A 44 -1.95 -1.03 -17.83
N LYS A 45 -2.49 -2.05 -17.17
CA LYS A 45 -3.82 -2.55 -17.48
C LYS A 45 -4.84 -2.00 -16.48
N PRO A 46 -6.10 -1.76 -16.90
CA PRO A 46 -7.13 -1.27 -15.98
C PRO A 46 -7.41 -2.29 -14.88
N LEU A 47 -7.54 -1.81 -13.66
CA LEU A 47 -7.81 -2.69 -12.51
C LEU A 47 -9.06 -3.55 -12.72
N ASN A 48 -10.12 -2.97 -13.30
CA ASN A 48 -11.37 -3.71 -13.51
C ASN A 48 -11.26 -4.81 -14.57
N LYS A 49 -10.17 -4.84 -15.34
CA LYS A 49 -9.93 -5.89 -16.34
C LYS A 49 -9.07 -7.02 -15.81
N VAL A 50 -8.24 -6.77 -14.82
CA VAL A 50 -7.28 -7.76 -14.32
C VAL A 50 -7.53 -8.16 -12.87
N SER A 51 -8.57 -7.61 -12.25
CA SER A 51 -8.87 -7.91 -10.85
C SER A 51 -10.36 -7.70 -10.59
N SER A 52 -10.78 -7.94 -9.35
CA SER A 52 -12.14 -7.71 -8.91
C SER A 52 -12.37 -6.27 -8.44
N ILE A 53 -11.38 -5.40 -8.59
CA ILE A 53 -11.49 -4.00 -8.18
C ILE A 53 -12.29 -3.23 -9.23
N HIS A 54 -13.36 -2.58 -8.82
CA HIS A 54 -14.24 -1.82 -9.71
C HIS A 54 -13.69 -0.41 -9.94
N SER A 55 -12.57 -0.32 -10.64
CA SER A 55 -11.93 0.95 -10.99
C SER A 55 -11.26 0.84 -12.34
N ALA A 56 -11.42 1.85 -13.17
CA ALA A 56 -10.76 1.92 -14.46
C ALA A 56 -9.32 2.42 -14.37
N LYS A 57 -8.84 2.77 -13.19
CA LYS A 57 -7.46 3.22 -13.01
C LYS A 57 -6.49 2.10 -13.41
N LEU A 58 -5.35 2.49 -13.98
CA LEU A 58 -4.36 1.53 -14.45
C LEU A 58 -3.48 1.07 -13.28
N VAL A 59 -3.08 -0.20 -13.33
CA VAL A 59 -2.06 -0.70 -12.41
C VAL A 59 -0.75 -0.03 -12.81
N THR A 60 -0.11 0.68 -11.89
CA THR A 60 1.13 1.37 -12.21
C THR A 60 2.32 0.71 -11.54
N ALA A 61 3.49 0.86 -12.15
CA ALA A 61 4.76 0.49 -11.52
C ALA A 61 5.41 1.72 -10.88
N ASN A 62 4.82 2.90 -11.06
CA ASN A 62 5.39 4.15 -10.55
C ASN A 62 4.91 4.40 -9.13
N ALA A 63 5.52 3.70 -8.16
CA ALA A 63 5.16 3.84 -6.76
C ALA A 63 5.35 5.28 -6.27
N ALA A 64 6.42 5.93 -6.69
CA ALA A 64 6.72 7.29 -6.23
C ALA A 64 5.58 8.26 -6.56
N GLN A 65 5.00 8.14 -7.75
CA GLN A 65 3.90 9.00 -8.18
C GLN A 65 2.69 8.84 -7.26
N LEU A 66 2.28 7.60 -7.00
CA LEU A 66 1.11 7.34 -6.16
C LEU A 66 1.38 7.69 -4.70
N ILE A 67 2.55 7.39 -4.19
CA ILE A 67 2.90 7.70 -2.81
C ILE A 67 2.85 9.21 -2.59
N LYS A 68 3.34 9.97 -3.56
CA LYS A 68 3.31 11.43 -3.48
C LYS A 68 1.89 11.98 -3.45
N GLU A 69 0.96 11.35 -4.17
CA GLU A 69 -0.42 11.81 -4.24
C GLU A 69 -1.28 11.37 -3.06
N ALA A 70 -0.86 10.33 -2.34
CA ALA A 70 -1.66 9.74 -1.28
C ALA A 70 -1.35 10.35 0.08
N ASN A 71 -2.32 10.27 0.98
CA ASN A 71 -2.10 10.58 2.39
C ASN A 71 -1.55 9.35 3.11
N VAL A 72 -2.01 8.15 2.70
CA VAL A 72 -1.66 6.89 3.33
C VAL A 72 -1.44 5.83 2.26
N ILE A 73 -0.43 5.01 2.45
CA ILE A 73 -0.20 3.81 1.63
C ILE A 73 -0.51 2.59 2.49
N ILE A 74 -1.29 1.66 1.95
CA ILE A 74 -1.49 0.36 2.58
C ILE A 74 -0.67 -0.65 1.78
N ASP A 75 0.25 -1.32 2.46
CA ASP A 75 1.28 -2.12 1.80
C ASP A 75 1.13 -3.60 2.11
N PHE A 76 0.83 -4.39 1.06
CA PHE A 76 0.78 -5.85 1.13
C PHE A 76 1.71 -6.44 0.07
N THR A 77 3.00 -6.08 0.16
CA THR A 77 4.00 -6.53 -0.82
C THR A 77 5.00 -7.50 -0.17
N THR A 78 6.25 -7.39 -0.57
CA THR A 78 7.33 -8.16 0.01
C THR A 78 8.12 -7.28 0.97
N PRO A 79 8.92 -7.86 1.88
CA PRO A 79 9.73 -7.03 2.79
C PRO A 79 10.62 -6.03 2.07
N GLU A 80 11.23 -6.42 0.96
CA GLU A 80 12.10 -5.52 0.20
C GLU A 80 11.30 -4.36 -0.39
N SER A 81 10.15 -4.66 -0.98
CA SER A 81 9.30 -3.63 -1.55
C SER A 81 8.75 -2.69 -0.48
N THR A 82 8.40 -3.23 0.68
CA THR A 82 7.93 -2.40 1.80
C THR A 82 9.01 -1.40 2.22
N LEU A 83 10.26 -1.84 2.31
CA LEU A 83 11.35 -0.94 2.68
C LEU A 83 11.55 0.16 1.63
N ASP A 84 11.48 -0.20 0.34
CA ASP A 84 11.56 0.79 -0.72
C ASP A 84 10.43 1.80 -0.65
N ASN A 85 9.21 1.32 -0.40
CA ASN A 85 8.04 2.19 -0.29
C ASN A 85 8.14 3.11 0.93
N LEU A 86 8.67 2.62 2.04
CA LEU A 86 8.87 3.43 3.24
C LEU A 86 9.86 4.56 2.98
N LYS A 87 10.91 4.29 2.21
CA LYS A 87 11.89 5.30 1.87
C LYS A 87 11.23 6.44 1.11
N ILE A 88 10.40 6.11 0.11
CA ILE A 88 9.70 7.11 -0.70
C ILE A 88 8.66 7.84 0.16
N ALA A 89 7.90 7.10 0.96
CA ALA A 89 6.86 7.68 1.80
C ALA A 89 7.45 8.65 2.83
N SER A 90 8.58 8.29 3.42
CA SER A 90 9.25 9.17 4.38
C SER A 90 9.65 10.50 3.75
N ALA A 91 10.15 10.44 2.51
CA ALA A 91 10.55 11.66 1.79
C ALA A 91 9.35 12.55 1.47
N ASN A 92 8.16 11.97 1.32
CA ASN A 92 6.94 12.70 0.96
C ASN A 92 5.99 12.90 2.14
N LYS A 93 6.37 12.49 3.33
CA LYS A 93 5.55 12.58 4.55
C LYS A 93 4.21 11.85 4.40
N THR A 94 4.22 10.77 3.63
CA THR A 94 3.05 9.91 3.43
C THR A 94 3.08 8.81 4.48
N ALA A 95 1.98 8.59 5.18
CA ALA A 95 1.89 7.53 6.19
C ALA A 95 1.82 6.16 5.52
N VAL A 96 2.29 5.13 6.20
CA VAL A 96 2.27 3.76 5.67
C VAL A 96 1.66 2.82 6.71
N VAL A 97 0.67 2.04 6.27
CA VAL A 97 0.12 0.93 7.05
C VAL A 97 0.68 -0.35 6.45
N ILE A 98 1.41 -1.11 7.24
CA ILE A 98 2.13 -2.28 6.74
C ILE A 98 1.36 -3.55 7.04
N GLY A 99 0.96 -4.27 5.98
CA GLY A 99 0.38 -5.60 6.08
C GLY A 99 1.32 -6.70 5.61
N THR A 100 2.53 -6.32 5.20
CA THR A 100 3.52 -7.28 4.69
C THR A 100 4.02 -8.18 5.81
N THR A 101 4.12 -9.48 5.53
CA THR A 101 4.62 -10.47 6.49
C THR A 101 5.98 -10.99 6.06
N GLY A 102 6.61 -11.77 6.93
CA GLY A 102 7.88 -12.44 6.58
C GLY A 102 9.12 -11.58 6.72
N MET A 103 9.03 -10.46 7.42
CA MET A 103 10.21 -9.62 7.63
C MET A 103 11.18 -10.24 8.63
N THR A 104 12.48 -10.10 8.32
CA THR A 104 13.53 -10.49 9.25
C THR A 104 13.63 -9.45 10.37
N ASP A 105 14.35 -9.79 11.44
CA ASP A 105 14.57 -8.85 12.53
C ASP A 105 15.32 -7.60 12.07
N ALA A 106 16.29 -7.76 11.17
CA ALA A 106 17.03 -6.64 10.61
C ALA A 106 16.09 -5.72 9.81
N GLN A 107 15.18 -6.30 9.02
CA GLN A 107 14.20 -5.53 8.26
C GLN A 107 13.23 -4.80 9.18
N LYS A 108 12.78 -5.44 10.25
CA LYS A 108 11.90 -4.79 11.23
C LYS A 108 12.57 -3.60 11.89
N LYS A 109 13.87 -3.68 12.16
CA LYS A 109 14.61 -2.54 12.71
C LYS A 109 14.64 -1.38 11.73
N LYS A 110 14.83 -1.65 10.44
CA LYS A 110 14.81 -0.61 9.43
C LYS A 110 13.44 0.06 9.34
N VAL A 111 12.38 -0.74 9.41
CA VAL A 111 11.01 -0.22 9.41
C VAL A 111 10.82 0.78 10.55
N LYS A 112 11.27 0.44 11.75
CA LYS A 112 11.09 1.31 12.91
C LYS A 112 11.85 2.63 12.80
N GLY A 113 12.82 2.71 11.90
CA GLY A 113 13.58 3.93 11.69
C GLY A 113 12.86 4.98 10.85
N TYR A 114 11.72 4.65 10.26
CA TYR A 114 10.99 5.59 9.41
C TYR A 114 9.91 6.30 10.19
N SER A 115 9.92 7.62 10.16
CA SER A 115 8.98 8.44 10.93
C SER A 115 7.57 8.48 10.35
N CYS A 116 7.39 8.07 9.09
CA CYS A 116 6.09 8.05 8.44
C CYS A 116 5.25 6.84 8.82
N LEU A 117 5.78 5.96 9.65
CA LEU A 117 5.17 4.67 9.91
C LEU A 117 3.92 4.79 10.78
N LEU A 118 2.79 4.37 10.22
CA LEU A 118 1.61 3.99 10.98
C LEU A 118 1.60 2.48 10.99
N TYR A 119 2.09 1.94 12.08
CA TYR A 119 2.35 0.52 12.12
C TYR A 119 1.13 -0.24 12.62
N THR A 120 0.55 -1.05 11.77
CA THR A 120 -0.45 -2.02 12.18
C THR A 120 0.11 -3.39 11.90
N SER A 121 0.60 -4.01 12.93
CA SER A 121 1.12 -5.35 12.76
C SER A 121 -0.01 -6.31 12.44
N PRO A 122 0.15 -7.18 11.49
CA PRO A 122 -0.80 -8.26 11.31
C PRO A 122 -0.68 -9.29 12.42
N SER A 123 0.26 -9.11 13.30
CA SER A 123 0.41 -9.97 14.45
C SER A 123 -0.84 -9.87 15.32
N PRO A 124 -1.35 -10.97 15.66
CA PRO A 124 -2.54 -10.96 16.48
C PRO A 124 -2.26 -10.40 17.83
N ARG A 125 -2.22 -10.07 18.19
CA ARG A 125 -2.04 -9.78 19.37
C ARG A 125 -1.53 -8.83 19.89
N ASP A 126 -1.79 -8.61 20.35
CA ASP A 126 -1.43 -7.84 20.84
C ASP A 126 -0.73 -7.64 21.65
N PRO A 127 -0.53 -7.21 21.89
CA PRO A 127 0.11 -7.11 22.71
C PRO A 127 0.02 -6.40 23.84
N ARG A 128 -0.25 -6.56 24.30
CA ARG A 128 -0.31 -6.09 25.21
C ARG A 128 0.13 -6.27 25.86
N GLU A 129 0.21 -6.67 25.38
CA GLU A 129 0.47 -7.02 25.57
C GLU A 129 0.71 -6.94 25.75
#